data_fc24e19e0420bdfd29c9621829321ea2
#
_entry.id   fc24e19e0420bdfd29c9621829321ea2
#
_cell.length_a   1.000
_cell.length_b   1.000
_cell.length_c   1.000
_cell.angle_alpha   90.00
_cell.angle_beta   90.00
_cell.angle_gamma   90.00
#
_symmetry.space_group_name_H-M   'P 1'
#
loop_
_entity.id
_entity.type
_entity.pdbx_description
1 polymer ?
#
loop_
_entity_poly.entity_id
_entity_poly.type
_entity_poly.pdbx_seq_one_letter_code
_entity_poly.pdbx_strand_id
1 'polypeptide(L)'
;DVYKRQGKNMAVTKIHGIKTTVDKAIEYICNPDKTDQNLYISSFACSPETAVLDFKYTLDHTHDCRDPHNTNKAFHLIQAFSPGEVSYEEAHQIGKELADRLLEGKYSYVLTTHTDKGHVHNHLIFCSADNITFSHYHDCKKNYWKIRNLSDTLCQEHNLSTIMPDGKKGMKYNEWAANKSESSKKAQLRKDINQTIRIVSTYSEFLAFMEAKGYEIKNAEFGENSRKYITFRSPDMSRPVRGSAKSLGKNFTKERIKERINNKLHRTTVPSVRNKLIDTNTPNIAGNIGLQKWANKENLKIVSAEYNKMFTHNPHNFSE
;
A
#
# COMPACT_ATOMS: atom_id res chain seq x y z
N ASP A 1 10.23 -1.21 -1.35
CA ASP A 1 8.98 -1.31 -2.13
C ASP A 1 8.05 -2.47 -1.72
N VAL A 2 8.48 -3.38 -0.84
CA VAL A 2 7.68 -4.48 -0.29
C VAL A 2 6.47 -3.95 0.51
N TYR A 3 6.63 -2.81 1.16
CA TYR A 3 5.61 -2.19 2.03
C TYR A 3 4.43 -1.50 1.32
N LYS A 4 4.39 -1.47 0.00
CA LYS A 4 3.36 -0.69 -0.75
C LYS A 4 1.97 -1.30 -0.79
N ARG A 5 1.80 -2.52 -0.30
CA ARG A 5 0.52 -3.25 -0.37
C ARG A 5 0.00 -3.70 0.98
N GLN A 6 0.58 -3.21 2.07
CA GLN A 6 0.08 -3.49 3.42
C GLN A 6 -1.28 -2.80 3.66
N GLY A 7 -2.32 -3.43 3.12
CA GLY A 7 -3.61 -3.43 3.78
C GLY A 7 -3.69 -4.76 4.49
N LYS A 8 -3.70 -4.75 5.81
CA LYS A 8 -3.94 -5.85 6.75
C LYS A 8 -3.51 -7.27 6.31
N ASN A 9 -2.47 -7.79 6.96
CA ASN A 9 -2.05 -9.21 7.06
C ASN A 9 -1.91 -9.96 5.72
N MET A 10 -0.70 -9.99 5.09
CA MET A 10 -0.54 -10.72 3.82
C MET A 10 0.91 -10.84 3.36
N ALA A 11 1.31 -12.01 2.80
CA ALA A 11 2.62 -12.21 2.20
C ALA A 11 2.82 -11.35 0.92
N VAL A 12 3.99 -10.76 0.75
CA VAL A 12 4.33 -9.90 -0.39
C VAL A 12 5.64 -10.35 -1.01
N THR A 13 5.68 -10.48 -2.35
CA THR A 13 6.88 -10.81 -3.10
C THR A 13 7.42 -9.62 -3.88
N LYS A 14 8.76 -9.52 -3.98
CA LYS A 14 9.48 -8.56 -4.81
C LYS A 14 10.72 -9.21 -5.39
N ILE A 15 10.96 -9.05 -6.69
CA ILE A 15 12.19 -9.50 -7.34
C ILE A 15 12.89 -8.33 -8.03
N HIS A 16 14.21 -8.31 -8.03
CA HIS A 16 15.03 -7.37 -8.79
C HIS A 16 16.38 -7.99 -9.18
N GLY A 17 16.92 -7.56 -10.30
CA GLY A 17 18.22 -8.00 -10.77
C GLY A 17 19.38 -7.29 -10.04
N ILE A 18 20.47 -8.01 -9.84
CA ILE A 18 21.75 -7.52 -9.29
C ILE A 18 22.77 -7.52 -10.42
N LYS A 19 23.36 -6.35 -10.74
CA LYS A 19 24.27 -6.18 -11.86
C LYS A 19 25.76 -6.25 -11.45
N THR A 20 26.12 -5.71 -10.30
CA THR A 20 27.53 -5.50 -9.93
C THR A 20 27.89 -5.95 -8.52
N THR A 21 26.99 -5.89 -7.56
CA THR A 21 27.28 -6.02 -6.13
C THR A 21 26.72 -7.32 -5.55
N VAL A 22 26.96 -8.46 -6.20
CA VAL A 22 26.48 -9.78 -5.72
C VAL A 22 27.10 -10.12 -4.38
N ASP A 23 28.39 -9.85 -4.21
CA ASP A 23 29.17 -10.02 -2.98
C ASP A 23 28.49 -9.31 -1.78
N LYS A 24 28.26 -8.01 -1.92
CA LYS A 24 27.60 -7.21 -0.87
C LYS A 24 26.15 -7.64 -0.61
N ALA A 25 25.47 -8.13 -1.63
CA ALA A 25 24.11 -8.63 -1.47
C ALA A 25 24.06 -9.94 -0.69
N ILE A 26 24.99 -10.88 -0.95
CA ILE A 26 25.13 -12.12 -0.18
C ILE A 26 25.54 -11.82 1.25
N GLU A 27 26.55 -10.99 1.46
CA GLU A 27 26.99 -10.54 2.79
C GLU A 27 25.84 -9.91 3.58
N TYR A 28 25.05 -9.05 2.95
CA TYR A 28 23.90 -8.40 3.58
C TYR A 28 22.84 -9.38 4.05
N ILE A 29 22.46 -10.37 3.22
CA ILE A 29 21.43 -11.34 3.58
C ILE A 29 21.93 -12.38 4.60
N CYS A 30 23.22 -12.70 4.60
CA CYS A 30 23.84 -13.65 5.53
C CYS A 30 24.32 -12.99 6.84
N ASN A 31 23.98 -11.72 7.11
CA ASN A 31 24.40 -11.06 8.34
C ASN A 31 23.85 -11.78 9.58
N PRO A 32 24.72 -12.25 10.51
CA PRO A 32 24.31 -13.00 11.72
C PRO A 32 23.29 -12.27 12.59
N ASP A 33 23.40 -10.95 12.70
CA ASP A 33 22.48 -10.12 13.50
C ASP A 33 21.04 -10.11 12.95
N LYS A 34 20.84 -10.57 11.70
CA LYS A 34 19.54 -10.60 11.02
C LYS A 34 18.96 -11.98 10.87
N THR A 35 19.80 -13.01 10.96
CA THR A 35 19.47 -14.41 10.66
C THR A 35 19.48 -15.30 11.90
N ASP A 36 19.35 -14.72 13.09
CA ASP A 36 19.45 -15.42 14.37
C ASP A 36 20.73 -16.26 14.47
N GLN A 37 21.89 -15.59 14.40
CA GLN A 37 23.23 -16.22 14.44
C GLN A 37 23.43 -17.28 13.32
N ASN A 38 22.92 -17.02 12.12
CA ASN A 38 22.99 -17.88 10.92
C ASN A 38 22.12 -19.16 10.99
N LEU A 39 21.18 -19.25 11.93
CA LEU A 39 20.30 -20.40 12.07
C LEU A 39 19.39 -20.58 10.83
N TYR A 40 18.93 -19.48 10.24
CA TYR A 40 18.00 -19.51 9.11
C TYR A 40 18.69 -19.17 7.78
N ILE A 41 19.70 -19.97 7.42
CA ILE A 41 20.41 -19.91 6.13
C ILE A 41 20.33 -21.28 5.45
N SER A 42 19.98 -21.31 4.18
CA SER A 42 20.01 -22.48 3.30
C SER A 42 20.61 -22.11 1.96
N SER A 43 21.24 -23.07 1.29
CA SER A 43 21.76 -22.85 -0.05
C SER A 43 21.60 -24.10 -0.90
N PHE A 44 21.70 -23.96 -2.22
CA PHE A 44 21.67 -25.05 -3.19
C PHE A 44 22.72 -24.83 -4.25
N ALA A 45 23.47 -25.89 -4.56
CA ALA A 45 24.59 -25.92 -5.53
C ALA A 45 25.65 -24.81 -5.31
N CYS A 46 25.75 -24.29 -4.09
CA CYS A 46 26.78 -23.38 -3.60
C CYS A 46 26.75 -23.36 -2.07
N SER A 47 27.73 -22.73 -1.42
CA SER A 47 27.64 -22.30 -0.02
C SER A 47 27.55 -20.79 0.06
N PRO A 48 27.08 -20.20 1.17
CA PRO A 48 27.08 -18.73 1.34
C PRO A 48 28.44 -18.09 1.07
N GLU A 49 29.53 -18.78 1.46
CA GLU A 49 30.91 -18.32 1.33
C GLU A 49 31.43 -18.42 -0.12
N THR A 50 30.95 -19.41 -0.88
CA THR A 50 31.41 -19.66 -2.26
C THR A 50 30.46 -19.12 -3.32
N ALA A 51 29.27 -18.74 -2.96
CA ALA A 51 28.17 -18.37 -3.89
C ALA A 51 28.59 -17.36 -4.97
N VAL A 52 29.42 -16.38 -4.63
CA VAL A 52 29.91 -15.38 -5.59
C VAL A 52 30.81 -16.02 -6.65
N LEU A 53 31.65 -16.95 -6.26
CA LEU A 53 32.55 -17.68 -7.17
C LEU A 53 31.75 -18.67 -8.02
N ASP A 54 30.81 -19.40 -7.42
CA ASP A 54 29.97 -20.37 -8.11
C ASP A 54 29.08 -19.68 -9.15
N PHE A 55 28.48 -18.55 -8.80
CA PHE A 55 27.69 -17.72 -9.74
C PHE A 55 28.56 -17.23 -10.88
N LYS A 56 29.78 -16.74 -10.57
CA LYS A 56 30.73 -16.30 -11.60
C LYS A 56 31.08 -17.43 -12.54
N TYR A 57 31.39 -18.61 -12.01
CA TYR A 57 31.71 -19.79 -12.82
C TYR A 57 30.56 -20.12 -13.78
N THR A 58 29.33 -20.20 -13.28
CA THR A 58 28.16 -20.47 -14.11
C THR A 58 27.98 -19.41 -15.21
N LEU A 59 28.15 -18.11 -14.86
CA LEU A 59 28.01 -17.00 -15.79
C LEU A 59 29.09 -16.97 -16.88
N ASP A 60 30.34 -17.34 -16.53
CA ASP A 60 31.46 -17.40 -17.49
C ASP A 60 31.23 -18.49 -18.56
N HIS A 61 30.35 -19.46 -18.29
CA HIS A 61 29.97 -20.53 -19.23
C HIS A 61 28.69 -20.27 -20.01
N THR A 62 28.04 -19.09 -19.84
CA THR A 62 26.83 -18.75 -20.58
C THR A 62 27.15 -18.55 -22.07
N HIS A 63 26.37 -19.17 -22.92
CA HIS A 63 26.49 -19.06 -24.40
C HIS A 63 25.39 -18.19 -25.00
N ASP A 64 24.49 -17.64 -24.19
CA ASP A 64 23.30 -16.92 -24.65
C ASP A 64 23.58 -15.44 -24.88
N CYS A 65 23.92 -15.10 -26.12
CA CYS A 65 24.12 -13.73 -26.58
C CYS A 65 22.84 -13.00 -26.99
N ARG A 66 21.65 -13.57 -26.70
CA ARG A 66 20.35 -13.03 -27.22
C ARG A 66 19.96 -11.69 -26.63
N ASP A 67 20.48 -11.32 -25.46
CA ASP A 67 20.26 -10.00 -24.90
C ASP A 67 21.58 -9.39 -24.37
N PRO A 68 22.31 -8.63 -25.21
CA PRO A 68 23.53 -7.95 -24.80
C PRO A 68 23.31 -6.91 -23.69
N HIS A 69 22.04 -6.56 -23.39
CA HIS A 69 21.66 -5.66 -22.31
C HIS A 69 21.31 -6.37 -21.01
N ASN A 70 21.18 -7.70 -21.02
CA ASN A 70 20.96 -8.47 -19.79
C ASN A 70 22.25 -8.62 -19.00
N THR A 71 22.55 -7.59 -18.23
CA THR A 71 23.76 -7.51 -17.39
C THR A 71 23.53 -7.99 -15.95
N ASN A 72 22.40 -8.62 -15.66
CA ASN A 72 22.11 -9.14 -14.34
C ASN A 72 22.97 -10.37 -14.06
N LYS A 73 23.73 -10.37 -12.96
CA LYS A 73 24.54 -11.49 -12.50
C LYS A 73 23.77 -12.42 -11.57
N ALA A 74 22.82 -11.86 -10.83
CA ALA A 74 21.94 -12.56 -9.92
C ALA A 74 20.58 -11.89 -9.82
N PHE A 75 19.62 -12.57 -9.24
CA PHE A 75 18.33 -12.02 -8.88
C PHE A 75 18.13 -12.11 -7.37
N HIS A 76 17.56 -11.07 -6.79
CA HIS A 76 17.18 -11.03 -5.39
C HIS A 76 15.66 -11.01 -5.28
N LEU A 77 15.10 -12.11 -4.81
CA LEU A 77 13.70 -12.30 -4.48
C LEU A 77 13.50 -12.10 -2.97
N ILE A 78 12.55 -11.29 -2.60
CA ILE A 78 12.14 -11.06 -1.21
C ILE A 78 10.70 -11.53 -1.06
N GLN A 79 10.44 -12.34 -0.03
CA GLN A 79 9.11 -12.77 0.39
C GLN A 79 8.90 -12.28 1.83
N ALA A 80 7.94 -11.41 2.07
CA ALA A 80 7.68 -10.85 3.40
C ALA A 80 6.31 -11.31 3.91
N PHE A 81 6.23 -11.64 5.19
CA PHE A 81 5.03 -12.09 5.88
C PHE A 81 4.47 -10.99 6.79
N SER A 82 3.22 -11.15 7.22
CA SER A 82 2.64 -10.25 8.20
C SER A 82 3.26 -10.43 9.58
N PRO A 83 3.35 -9.37 10.38
CA PRO A 83 3.85 -9.48 11.74
C PRO A 83 3.02 -10.47 12.57
N GLY A 84 3.71 -11.46 13.18
CA GLY A 84 3.09 -12.44 14.08
C GLY A 84 2.25 -13.53 13.38
N GLU A 85 2.26 -13.62 12.06
CA GLU A 85 1.48 -14.60 11.30
C GLU A 85 2.20 -15.94 11.11
N VAL A 86 3.52 -15.93 11.13
CA VAL A 86 4.36 -17.10 10.84
C VAL A 86 5.55 -17.17 11.80
N SER A 87 5.96 -18.39 12.21
CA SER A 87 7.20 -18.60 12.94
C SER A 87 8.42 -18.45 12.03
N TYR A 88 9.61 -18.29 12.60
CA TYR A 88 10.84 -18.14 11.82
C TYR A 88 11.17 -19.43 11.04
N GLU A 89 10.98 -20.58 11.68
CA GLU A 89 11.18 -21.90 11.10
C GLU A 89 10.24 -22.13 9.92
N GLU A 90 8.96 -21.85 10.11
CA GLU A 90 7.94 -22.03 9.07
C GLU A 90 8.17 -21.06 7.91
N ALA A 91 8.51 -19.80 8.18
CA ALA A 91 8.86 -18.83 7.13
C ALA A 91 10.06 -19.30 6.30
N HIS A 92 11.10 -19.86 6.97
CA HIS A 92 12.27 -20.41 6.29
C HIS A 92 11.92 -21.64 5.44
N GLN A 93 11.08 -22.52 5.96
CA GLN A 93 10.58 -23.69 5.22
C GLN A 93 9.78 -23.26 3.98
N ILE A 94 8.87 -22.31 4.10
CA ILE A 94 8.12 -21.74 2.96
C ILE A 94 9.07 -21.11 1.94
N GLY A 95 10.15 -20.46 2.39
CA GLY A 95 11.18 -19.90 1.52
C GLY A 95 11.92 -20.98 0.72
N LYS A 96 12.24 -22.12 1.33
CA LYS A 96 12.84 -23.28 0.66
C LYS A 96 11.90 -23.87 -0.39
N GLU A 97 10.65 -24.11 -0.03
CA GLU A 97 9.64 -24.63 -0.95
C GLU A 97 9.40 -23.69 -2.14
N LEU A 98 9.44 -22.36 -1.88
CA LEU A 98 9.36 -21.37 -2.95
C LEU A 98 10.57 -21.44 -3.88
N ALA A 99 11.78 -21.57 -3.35
CA ALA A 99 12.99 -21.72 -4.14
C ALA A 99 12.94 -23.02 -4.98
N ASP A 100 12.56 -24.13 -4.40
CA ASP A 100 12.48 -25.43 -5.08
C ASP A 100 11.47 -25.42 -6.22
N ARG A 101 10.26 -24.91 -6.00
CA ARG A 101 9.20 -24.83 -7.03
C ARG A 101 9.49 -23.78 -8.11
N LEU A 102 10.20 -22.70 -7.76
CA LEU A 102 10.53 -21.62 -8.69
C LEU A 102 11.71 -21.98 -9.58
N LEU A 103 12.80 -22.49 -8.95
CA LEU A 103 14.11 -22.69 -9.58
C LEU A 103 14.31 -24.12 -10.09
N GLU A 104 13.45 -25.06 -9.69
CA GLU A 104 13.37 -26.44 -10.20
C GLU A 104 14.73 -27.18 -10.11
N GLY A 105 15.57 -26.85 -9.11
CA GLY A 105 16.90 -27.42 -8.92
C GLY A 105 17.93 -27.04 -10.00
N LYS A 106 17.67 -25.98 -10.78
CA LYS A 106 18.55 -25.58 -11.89
C LYS A 106 19.53 -24.47 -11.56
N TYR A 107 19.20 -23.62 -10.60
CA TYR A 107 19.97 -22.42 -10.27
C TYR A 107 20.63 -22.54 -8.90
N SER A 108 21.88 -22.13 -8.81
CA SER A 108 22.55 -21.96 -7.51
C SER A 108 21.90 -20.80 -6.76
N TYR A 109 21.62 -20.98 -5.46
CA TYR A 109 21.02 -19.94 -4.65
C TYR A 109 21.49 -19.96 -3.20
N VAL A 110 21.32 -18.80 -2.54
CA VAL A 110 21.38 -18.63 -1.08
C VAL A 110 20.05 -18.05 -0.63
N LEU A 111 19.44 -18.70 0.37
CA LEU A 111 18.19 -18.29 1.03
C LEU A 111 18.48 -17.96 2.49
N THR A 112 17.96 -16.83 2.96
CA THR A 112 18.02 -16.47 4.38
C THR A 112 16.66 -15.96 4.85
N THR A 113 16.37 -16.17 6.14
CA THR A 113 15.18 -15.58 6.80
C THR A 113 15.67 -14.56 7.81
N HIS A 114 15.22 -13.31 7.64
CA HIS A 114 15.54 -12.20 8.53
C HIS A 114 14.48 -12.05 9.62
N THR A 115 14.94 -11.89 10.86
CA THR A 115 14.13 -11.85 12.08
C THR A 115 14.23 -10.50 12.81
N ASP A 116 15.09 -9.58 12.32
CA ASP A 116 15.51 -8.32 12.98
C ASP A 116 14.44 -7.22 13.04
N LYS A 117 13.36 -7.34 12.24
CA LYS A 117 12.37 -6.26 12.09
C LYS A 117 10.96 -6.77 12.37
N GLY A 118 10.46 -6.79 13.52
CA GLY A 118 9.05 -7.05 13.88
C GLY A 118 8.12 -7.73 12.83
N HIS A 119 8.65 -8.14 11.69
CA HIS A 119 8.03 -8.93 10.63
C HIS A 119 9.08 -9.81 9.96
N VAL A 120 8.71 -11.04 9.69
CA VAL A 120 9.59 -12.05 9.09
C VAL A 120 9.64 -11.88 7.58
N HIS A 121 10.81 -12.02 7.00
CA HIS A 121 10.97 -11.97 5.55
C HIS A 121 12.12 -12.85 5.06
N ASN A 122 11.86 -13.55 3.96
CA ASN A 122 12.85 -14.36 3.27
C ASN A 122 13.58 -13.53 2.21
N HIS A 123 14.89 -13.73 2.11
CA HIS A 123 15.73 -13.24 1.03
C HIS A 123 16.29 -14.41 0.27
N LEU A 124 15.97 -14.54 -1.00
CA LEU A 124 16.49 -15.54 -1.91
C LEU A 124 17.33 -14.84 -2.98
N ILE A 125 18.64 -15.07 -2.99
CA ILE A 125 19.53 -14.62 -4.06
C ILE A 125 19.95 -15.83 -4.88
N PHE A 126 19.66 -15.83 -6.18
CA PHE A 126 19.99 -16.90 -7.09
C PHE A 126 20.77 -16.39 -8.31
N CYS A 127 21.63 -17.27 -8.88
CA CYS A 127 22.38 -16.97 -10.09
C CYS A 127 21.44 -16.65 -11.26
N SER A 128 21.79 -15.68 -12.10
CA SER A 128 20.97 -15.36 -13.27
C SER A 128 21.07 -16.37 -14.41
N ALA A 129 21.98 -17.34 -14.34
CA ALA A 129 22.08 -18.46 -15.26
C ALA A 129 21.89 -19.79 -14.55
N ASP A 130 21.29 -20.78 -15.21
CA ASP A 130 21.12 -22.12 -14.68
C ASP A 130 22.41 -22.93 -14.81
N ASN A 131 22.62 -23.92 -13.90
CA ASN A 131 23.81 -24.74 -13.83
C ASN A 131 23.85 -25.90 -14.85
N ILE A 132 22.74 -26.11 -15.60
CA ILE A 132 22.61 -27.27 -16.50
C ILE A 132 22.81 -26.84 -17.95
N THR A 133 22.07 -25.81 -18.39
CA THR A 133 22.13 -25.35 -19.78
C THR A 133 22.89 -24.04 -19.92
N PHE A 134 23.30 -23.42 -18.81
CA PHE A 134 23.94 -22.11 -18.75
C PHE A 134 23.10 -21.00 -19.42
N SER A 135 21.79 -21.20 -19.48
CA SER A 135 20.86 -20.22 -20.03
C SER A 135 20.41 -19.22 -18.98
N HIS A 136 20.27 -17.96 -19.40
CA HIS A 136 19.83 -16.91 -18.48
C HIS A 136 18.38 -17.05 -18.05
N TYR A 137 18.09 -16.74 -16.77
CA TYR A 137 16.76 -16.59 -16.23
C TYR A 137 16.00 -15.48 -16.96
N HIS A 138 14.82 -15.79 -17.43
CA HIS A 138 14.01 -14.86 -18.20
C HIS A 138 13.20 -13.94 -17.27
N ASP A 139 13.75 -12.75 -16.98
CA ASP A 139 13.07 -11.72 -16.17
C ASP A 139 11.97 -11.03 -17.00
N CYS A 140 10.77 -11.54 -16.92
CA CYS A 140 9.62 -11.00 -17.63
C CYS A 140 8.38 -10.90 -16.72
N LYS A 141 7.41 -10.14 -17.19
CA LYS A 141 6.15 -9.92 -16.45
C LYS A 141 5.41 -11.24 -16.13
N LYS A 142 5.52 -12.24 -17.00
CA LYS A 142 4.92 -13.58 -16.79
C LYS A 142 5.57 -14.28 -15.59
N ASN A 143 6.90 -14.27 -15.49
CA ASN A 143 7.63 -14.88 -14.39
C ASN A 143 7.42 -14.12 -13.07
N TYR A 144 7.28 -12.79 -13.11
CA TYR A 144 6.85 -12.02 -11.95
C TYR A 144 5.50 -12.51 -11.38
N TRP A 145 4.52 -12.79 -12.24
CA TRP A 145 3.24 -13.35 -11.81
C TRP A 145 3.34 -14.82 -11.36
N LYS A 146 4.22 -15.63 -11.99
CA LYS A 146 4.51 -17.01 -11.54
C LYS A 146 5.02 -17.01 -10.10
N ILE A 147 6.01 -16.17 -9.79
CA ILE A 147 6.57 -16.03 -8.43
C ILE A 147 5.48 -15.68 -7.42
N ARG A 148 4.66 -14.69 -7.76
CA ARG A 148 3.59 -14.25 -6.87
C ARG A 148 2.58 -15.36 -6.60
N ASN A 149 2.10 -16.00 -7.67
CA ASN A 149 1.12 -17.09 -7.53
C ASN A 149 1.69 -18.27 -6.74
N LEU A 150 2.96 -18.64 -6.95
CA LEU A 150 3.62 -19.67 -6.15
C LEU A 150 3.68 -19.30 -4.67
N SER A 151 4.07 -18.06 -4.36
CA SER A 151 4.09 -17.58 -2.98
C SER A 151 2.70 -17.58 -2.35
N ASP A 152 1.66 -17.13 -3.07
CA ASP A 152 0.29 -17.12 -2.60
C ASP A 152 -0.23 -18.55 -2.36
N THR A 153 0.09 -19.50 -3.26
CA THR A 153 -0.28 -20.92 -3.11
C THR A 153 0.39 -21.54 -1.88
N LEU A 154 1.70 -21.32 -1.69
CA LEU A 154 2.40 -21.79 -0.50
C LEU A 154 1.83 -21.21 0.80
N CYS A 155 1.54 -19.92 0.82
CA CYS A 155 0.87 -19.33 1.98
C CYS A 155 -0.47 -19.98 2.29
N GLN A 156 -1.27 -20.34 1.28
CA GLN A 156 -2.54 -21.05 1.47
C GLN A 156 -2.31 -22.48 1.97
N GLU A 157 -1.34 -23.21 1.45
CA GLU A 157 -0.98 -24.56 1.90
C GLU A 157 -0.55 -24.58 3.39
N HIS A 158 0.12 -23.49 3.84
CA HIS A 158 0.51 -23.30 5.24
C HIS A 158 -0.53 -22.52 6.08
N ASN A 159 -1.76 -22.35 5.60
CA ASN A 159 -2.85 -21.64 6.27
C ASN A 159 -2.55 -20.17 6.60
N LEU A 160 -1.67 -19.53 5.83
CA LEU A 160 -1.34 -18.12 5.96
C LEU A 160 -2.22 -17.26 5.03
N SER A 161 -2.34 -15.99 5.35
CA SER A 161 -3.15 -15.06 4.58
C SER A 161 -2.52 -14.68 3.23
N THR A 162 -3.34 -14.50 2.21
CA THR A 162 -2.92 -14.10 0.85
C THR A 162 -3.57 -12.79 0.41
N ILE A 163 -2.89 -12.05 -0.50
CA ILE A 163 -3.41 -10.78 -1.03
C ILE A 163 -4.49 -11.05 -2.08
N MET A 164 -5.74 -10.75 -1.77
CA MET A 164 -6.76 -10.60 -2.80
C MET A 164 -6.58 -9.24 -3.51
N PRO A 165 -6.39 -9.23 -4.84
CA PRO A 165 -6.24 -7.98 -5.59
C PRO A 165 -7.52 -7.14 -5.48
N ASP A 166 -7.45 -5.97 -4.84
CA ASP A 166 -8.57 -5.02 -4.75
C ASP A 166 -8.73 -4.13 -6.00
N GLY A 167 -7.98 -4.42 -7.06
CA GLY A 167 -7.97 -3.66 -8.32
C GLY A 167 -7.37 -2.26 -8.22
N LYS A 168 -6.95 -1.80 -7.04
CA LYS A 168 -6.38 -0.46 -6.84
C LYS A 168 -4.89 -0.43 -7.15
N LYS A 169 -4.46 0.64 -7.81
CA LYS A 169 -3.04 0.87 -8.09
C LYS A 169 -2.29 1.22 -6.80
N GLY A 170 -1.23 0.49 -6.47
CA GLY A 170 -0.41 0.76 -5.29
C GLY A 170 0.20 2.18 -5.31
N MET A 171 0.32 2.78 -4.13
CA MET A 171 0.96 4.08 -3.90
C MET A 171 2.49 3.96 -3.95
N LYS A 172 3.21 5.00 -4.40
CA LYS A 172 4.69 5.01 -4.34
C LYS A 172 5.18 5.09 -2.88
N TYR A 173 6.29 4.42 -2.56
CA TYR A 173 6.83 4.38 -1.19
C TYR A 173 7.00 5.77 -0.57
N ASN A 174 7.59 6.72 -1.30
CA ASN A 174 7.80 8.08 -0.80
C ASN A 174 6.47 8.79 -0.48
N GLU A 175 5.42 8.53 -1.27
CA GLU A 175 4.08 9.07 -1.01
C GLU A 175 3.42 8.39 0.19
N TRP A 176 3.62 7.08 0.35
CA TRP A 176 3.15 6.32 1.52
C TRP A 176 3.87 6.74 2.81
N ALA A 177 5.20 6.84 2.78
CA ALA A 177 5.99 7.26 3.93
C ALA A 177 5.64 8.69 4.37
N ALA A 178 5.48 9.61 3.41
CA ALA A 178 5.04 10.97 3.68
C ALA A 178 3.61 11.04 4.24
N ASN A 179 2.70 10.16 3.78
CA ASN A 179 1.36 10.06 4.33
C ASN A 179 1.38 9.51 5.78
N LYS A 180 2.24 8.53 6.08
CA LYS A 180 2.40 7.96 7.43
C LYS A 180 2.98 8.96 8.42
N SER A 181 3.93 9.80 7.99
CA SER A 181 4.55 10.86 8.82
C SER A 181 3.73 12.15 8.86
N GLU A 182 2.50 12.19 8.30
CA GLU A 182 1.67 13.39 8.13
C GLU A 182 2.36 14.55 7.39
N SER A 183 3.54 14.31 6.81
CA SER A 183 4.33 15.31 6.07
C SER A 183 3.94 15.44 4.60
N SER A 184 2.95 14.66 4.14
CA SER A 184 2.52 14.68 2.74
C SER A 184 1.76 15.94 2.38
N LYS A 185 2.39 16.82 1.61
CA LYS A 185 1.77 18.04 1.07
C LYS A 185 0.48 17.77 0.28
N LYS A 186 0.41 16.62 -0.41
CA LYS A 186 -0.83 16.20 -1.09
C LYS A 186 -1.92 15.75 -0.12
N ALA A 187 -1.55 15.09 1.00
CA ALA A 187 -2.53 14.72 2.03
C ALA A 187 -3.09 15.96 2.70
N GLN A 188 -2.24 16.93 3.05
CA GLN A 188 -2.67 18.21 3.59
C GLN A 188 -3.60 18.96 2.61
N LEU A 189 -3.22 19.07 1.34
CA LEU A 189 -4.07 19.68 0.31
C LEU A 189 -5.44 18.98 0.19
N ARG A 190 -5.50 17.64 0.22
CA ARG A 190 -6.79 16.89 0.22
C ARG A 190 -7.63 17.21 1.45
N LYS A 191 -7.02 17.32 2.63
CA LYS A 191 -7.68 17.68 3.88
C LYS A 191 -8.25 19.09 3.79
N ASP A 192 -7.46 20.06 3.31
CA ASP A 192 -7.90 21.45 3.16
C ASP A 192 -9.03 21.61 2.14
N ILE A 193 -8.94 20.95 0.98
CA ILE A 193 -10.04 20.92 0.00
C ILE A 193 -11.31 20.34 0.63
N ASN A 194 -11.22 19.22 1.34
CA ASN A 194 -12.38 18.58 1.97
C ASN A 194 -13.00 19.47 3.07
N GLN A 195 -12.19 20.13 3.88
CA GLN A 195 -12.65 21.06 4.90
C GLN A 195 -13.33 22.28 4.27
N THR A 196 -12.71 22.88 3.25
CA THR A 196 -13.27 24.04 2.55
C THR A 196 -14.60 23.70 1.89
N ILE A 197 -14.74 22.57 1.20
CA ILE A 197 -16.02 22.14 0.62
C ILE A 197 -17.13 22.04 1.69
N ARG A 198 -16.80 21.70 2.94
CA ARG A 198 -17.80 21.60 4.02
C ARG A 198 -18.39 22.94 4.45
N ILE A 199 -17.63 24.03 4.31
CA ILE A 199 -18.03 25.35 4.82
C ILE A 199 -18.58 26.27 3.74
N VAL A 200 -18.12 26.15 2.48
CA VAL A 200 -18.51 27.03 1.38
C VAL A 200 -19.82 26.60 0.71
N SER A 201 -20.53 27.56 0.13
CA SER A 201 -21.80 27.34 -0.60
C SER A 201 -21.61 27.43 -2.13
N THR A 202 -20.58 28.13 -2.59
CA THR A 202 -20.32 28.34 -4.01
C THR A 202 -18.89 27.95 -4.39
N TYR A 203 -18.67 27.69 -5.68
CA TYR A 203 -17.35 27.38 -6.19
C TYR A 203 -16.40 28.61 -6.10
N SER A 204 -16.93 29.82 -6.26
CA SER A 204 -16.14 31.06 -6.11
C SER A 204 -15.68 31.25 -4.67
N GLU A 205 -16.54 30.99 -3.68
CA GLU A 205 -16.15 30.97 -2.27
C GLU A 205 -15.07 29.92 -2.01
N PHE A 206 -15.17 28.72 -2.62
CA PHE A 206 -14.17 27.69 -2.49
C PHE A 206 -12.80 28.19 -2.94
N LEU A 207 -12.69 28.86 -4.09
CA LEU A 207 -11.42 29.42 -4.57
C LEU A 207 -10.87 30.46 -3.61
N ALA A 208 -11.69 31.41 -3.17
CA ALA A 208 -11.31 32.47 -2.23
C ALA A 208 -10.80 31.90 -0.88
N PHE A 209 -11.49 30.88 -0.34
CA PHE A 209 -11.06 30.22 0.90
C PHE A 209 -9.75 29.44 0.75
N MET A 210 -9.54 28.78 -0.39
CA MET A 210 -8.27 28.08 -0.65
C MET A 210 -7.12 29.07 -0.84
N GLU A 211 -7.33 30.21 -1.49
CA GLU A 211 -6.37 31.30 -1.61
C GLU A 211 -6.04 31.91 -0.25
N ALA A 212 -7.06 32.15 0.60
CA ALA A 212 -6.85 32.61 1.97
C ALA A 212 -6.05 31.62 2.84
N LYS A 213 -6.09 30.32 2.52
CA LYS A 213 -5.22 29.29 3.12
C LYS A 213 -3.79 29.26 2.55
N GLY A 214 -3.45 30.20 1.65
CA GLY A 214 -2.12 30.33 1.05
C GLY A 214 -1.88 29.44 -0.17
N TYR A 215 -2.91 28.92 -0.84
CA TYR A 215 -2.77 28.18 -2.08
C TYR A 215 -2.85 29.10 -3.30
N GLU A 216 -1.82 29.12 -4.13
CA GLU A 216 -1.87 29.67 -5.49
C GLU A 216 -2.69 28.72 -6.38
N ILE A 217 -3.79 29.22 -6.97
CA ILE A 217 -4.69 28.41 -7.80
C ILE A 217 -4.59 28.88 -9.25
N LYS A 218 -4.43 27.92 -10.18
CA LYS A 218 -4.43 28.20 -11.63
C LYS A 218 -5.39 27.24 -12.33
N ASN A 219 -5.93 27.68 -13.47
CA ASN A 219 -6.82 26.91 -14.33
C ASN A 219 -8.13 26.45 -13.61
N ALA A 220 -8.66 27.32 -12.75
CA ALA A 220 -9.90 27.07 -12.02
C ALA A 220 -11.16 27.27 -12.88
N GLU A 221 -11.04 27.99 -13.99
CA GLU A 221 -12.12 28.42 -14.87
C GLU A 221 -12.75 27.25 -15.63
N PHE A 222 -14.04 27.41 -15.96
CA PHE A 222 -14.79 26.51 -16.82
C PHE A 222 -15.10 27.23 -18.14
N GLY A 223 -15.04 26.54 -19.27
CA GLY A 223 -15.32 27.07 -20.61
C GLY A 223 -14.55 26.32 -21.68
N GLU A 224 -14.83 26.59 -22.95
CA GLU A 224 -14.24 25.91 -24.11
C GLU A 224 -12.72 26.03 -24.16
N ASN A 225 -12.14 27.14 -23.74
CA ASN A 225 -10.70 27.40 -23.71
C ASN A 225 -10.06 27.08 -22.35
N SER A 226 -10.80 26.51 -21.39
CA SER A 226 -10.27 26.22 -20.06
C SER A 226 -9.38 24.99 -20.08
N ARG A 227 -8.27 25.03 -19.31
CA ARG A 227 -7.41 23.85 -19.15
C ARG A 227 -8.14 22.78 -18.37
N LYS A 228 -7.90 21.50 -18.74
CA LYS A 228 -8.54 20.32 -18.17
C LYS A 228 -8.41 20.18 -16.65
N TYR A 229 -7.29 20.63 -16.06
CA TYR A 229 -7.02 20.40 -14.65
C TYR A 229 -6.74 21.70 -13.91
N ILE A 230 -7.46 21.92 -12.81
CA ILE A 230 -7.10 22.91 -11.79
C ILE A 230 -5.77 22.53 -11.16
N THR A 231 -4.94 23.50 -10.78
CA THR A 231 -3.67 23.28 -10.09
C THR A 231 -3.60 24.09 -8.81
N PHE A 232 -3.01 23.48 -7.78
CA PHE A 232 -2.82 24.07 -6.46
C PHE A 232 -1.33 24.07 -6.12
N ARG A 233 -0.82 25.18 -5.57
CA ARG A 233 0.53 25.30 -5.06
C ARG A 233 0.52 26.05 -3.74
N SER A 234 1.06 25.46 -2.67
CA SER A 234 1.39 26.20 -1.44
C SER A 234 2.86 26.65 -1.48
N PRO A 235 3.25 27.65 -0.68
CA PRO A 235 4.64 28.18 -0.65
C PRO A 235 5.71 27.10 -0.45
N ASP A 236 5.40 26.06 0.34
CA ASP A 236 6.32 24.95 0.64
C ASP A 236 6.30 23.85 -0.42
N MET A 237 5.58 24.01 -1.53
CA MET A 237 5.57 23.05 -2.63
C MET A 237 6.54 23.47 -3.72
N SER A 238 7.53 22.62 -4.04
CA SER A 238 8.45 22.84 -5.15
C SER A 238 7.76 22.84 -6.51
N ARG A 239 6.64 22.11 -6.66
CA ARG A 239 5.86 22.00 -7.90
C ARG A 239 4.37 22.04 -7.61
N PRO A 240 3.55 22.67 -8.49
CA PRO A 240 2.10 22.67 -8.35
C PRO A 240 1.52 21.25 -8.48
N VAL A 241 0.48 20.99 -7.74
CA VAL A 241 -0.24 19.71 -7.74
C VAL A 241 -1.51 19.83 -8.59
N ARG A 242 -1.72 18.91 -9.52
CA ARG A 242 -2.89 18.90 -10.41
C ARG A 242 -4.08 18.24 -9.73
N GLY A 243 -5.26 18.86 -9.82
CA GLY A 243 -6.55 18.28 -9.48
C GLY A 243 -6.99 17.26 -10.53
N SER A 244 -6.33 16.12 -10.59
CA SER A 244 -6.63 15.04 -11.54
C SER A 244 -6.80 13.72 -10.81
N ALA A 245 -7.52 12.76 -11.44
CA ALA A 245 -7.73 11.43 -10.89
C ALA A 245 -6.42 10.69 -10.59
N LYS A 246 -5.35 10.93 -11.39
CA LYS A 246 -4.04 10.32 -11.20
C LYS A 246 -3.20 10.97 -10.10
N SER A 247 -3.40 12.27 -9.81
CA SER A 247 -2.58 13.03 -8.85
C SER A 247 -3.22 13.12 -7.47
N LEU A 248 -4.38 13.75 -7.35
CA LEU A 248 -5.10 13.93 -6.08
C LEU A 248 -6.21 12.89 -5.87
N GLY A 249 -6.70 12.26 -6.92
CA GLY A 249 -7.82 11.33 -6.90
C GLY A 249 -9.06 11.87 -7.60
N LYS A 250 -10.00 10.97 -7.95
CA LYS A 250 -11.21 11.29 -8.74
C LYS A 250 -12.09 12.40 -8.10
N ASN A 251 -12.09 12.48 -6.77
CA ASN A 251 -12.92 13.43 -6.02
C ASN A 251 -12.37 14.87 -5.98
N PHE A 252 -11.20 15.12 -6.58
CA PHE A 252 -10.46 16.38 -6.50
C PHE A 252 -10.23 17.01 -7.88
N THR A 253 -10.98 16.60 -8.90
CA THR A 253 -11.05 17.33 -10.18
C THR A 253 -11.92 18.57 -10.02
N LYS A 254 -11.75 19.60 -10.87
CA LYS A 254 -12.50 20.85 -10.75
C LYS A 254 -14.02 20.63 -10.90
N GLU A 255 -14.43 19.75 -11.81
CA GLU A 255 -15.82 19.37 -12.03
C GLU A 255 -16.39 18.70 -10.76
N ARG A 256 -15.63 17.74 -10.21
CA ARG A 256 -16.07 17.01 -9.04
C ARG A 256 -16.11 17.85 -7.76
N ILE A 257 -15.18 18.81 -7.61
CA ILE A 257 -15.22 19.79 -6.51
C ILE A 257 -16.49 20.62 -6.60
N LYS A 258 -16.79 21.19 -7.78
CA LYS A 258 -18.01 21.97 -8.02
C LYS A 258 -19.28 21.17 -7.75
N GLU A 259 -19.33 19.94 -8.25
CA GLU A 259 -20.46 19.02 -8.01
C GLU A 259 -20.63 18.68 -6.53
N ARG A 260 -19.55 18.46 -5.79
CA ARG A 260 -19.62 18.17 -4.34
C ARG A 260 -20.13 19.35 -3.53
N ILE A 261 -19.79 20.58 -3.93
CA ILE A 261 -20.32 21.81 -3.31
C ILE A 261 -21.83 21.91 -3.59
N ASN A 262 -22.25 21.72 -4.85
CA ASN A 262 -23.67 21.79 -5.24
C ASN A 262 -24.50 20.68 -4.56
N ASN A 263 -24.01 19.45 -4.53
CA ASN A 263 -24.72 18.33 -3.90
C ASN A 263 -24.86 18.49 -2.37
N LYS A 264 -23.98 19.27 -1.72
CA LYS A 264 -24.13 19.63 -0.31
C LYS A 264 -25.36 20.53 -0.12
N LEU A 265 -25.56 21.51 -0.99
CA LEU A 265 -26.74 22.39 -0.94
C LEU A 265 -28.03 21.58 -1.07
N HIS A 266 -28.08 20.61 -1.99
CA HIS A 266 -29.25 19.74 -2.13
C HIS A 266 -29.50 18.84 -0.91
N ARG A 267 -28.43 18.40 -0.20
CA ARG A 267 -28.59 17.61 1.04
C ARG A 267 -29.06 18.41 2.23
N THR A 268 -28.73 19.70 2.29
CA THR A 268 -29.24 20.62 3.35
C THR A 268 -30.68 21.05 3.14
N THR A 269 -31.21 20.95 1.92
CA THR A 269 -32.60 21.25 1.59
C THR A 269 -33.56 20.06 1.67
N VAL A 270 -33.03 18.82 1.73
CA VAL A 270 -33.84 17.63 2.06
C VAL A 270 -34.04 17.62 3.57
N PRO A 271 -35.30 17.65 4.07
CA PRO A 271 -35.53 17.50 5.50
C PRO A 271 -34.83 16.25 5.97
N SER A 272 -33.96 16.36 6.98
CA SER A 272 -33.34 15.20 7.59
C SER A 272 -34.46 14.23 7.91
N VAL A 273 -34.41 13.01 7.33
CA VAL A 273 -35.26 11.91 7.82
C VAL A 273 -34.96 11.88 9.31
N ARG A 274 -35.93 12.30 10.12
CA ARG A 274 -35.83 12.20 11.58
C ARG A 274 -35.56 10.72 11.83
N ASN A 275 -34.38 10.41 12.30
CA ASN A 275 -34.07 9.05 12.75
C ASN A 275 -35.10 8.76 13.84
N LYS A 276 -36.17 8.02 13.49
CA LYS A 276 -37.15 7.58 14.48
C LYS A 276 -36.42 6.72 15.47
N LEU A 277 -36.61 6.99 16.75
CA LEU A 277 -36.14 6.09 17.80
C LEU A 277 -36.66 4.68 17.52
N ILE A 278 -35.84 3.69 17.75
CA ILE A 278 -36.19 2.29 17.58
C ILE A 278 -37.17 1.94 18.73
N ASP A 279 -38.38 1.52 18.40
CA ASP A 279 -39.33 1.08 19.40
C ASP A 279 -38.91 -0.29 19.97
N THR A 280 -38.49 -0.28 21.22
CA THR A 280 -38.03 -1.46 21.94
C THR A 280 -39.14 -2.44 22.34
N ASN A 281 -40.40 -2.00 22.20
CA ASN A 281 -41.58 -2.83 22.52
C ASN A 281 -42.07 -3.64 21.32
N THR A 282 -41.45 -3.51 20.15
CA THR A 282 -41.83 -4.36 19.02
C THR A 282 -41.57 -5.83 19.34
N PRO A 283 -42.46 -6.77 18.93
CA PRO A 283 -42.37 -8.19 19.32
C PRO A 283 -41.00 -8.85 19.05
N ASN A 284 -40.35 -8.45 17.97
CA ASN A 284 -39.06 -9.00 17.59
C ASN A 284 -37.90 -8.50 18.47
N ILE A 285 -38.06 -7.34 19.16
CA ILE A 285 -37.06 -6.74 20.04
C ILE A 285 -37.39 -7.04 21.50
N ALA A 286 -38.66 -6.97 21.90
CA ALA A 286 -39.11 -7.17 23.27
C ALA A 286 -38.79 -8.55 23.86
N GLY A 287 -38.74 -9.60 23.02
CA GLY A 287 -38.38 -10.97 23.41
C GLY A 287 -36.88 -11.26 23.45
N ASN A 288 -36.00 -10.32 23.04
CA ASN A 288 -34.55 -10.54 22.90
C ASN A 288 -33.74 -9.51 23.65
N ILE A 289 -33.14 -9.85 24.76
CA ILE A 289 -32.34 -8.99 25.63
C ILE A 289 -31.15 -8.35 24.87
N GLY A 290 -30.54 -9.10 23.93
CA GLY A 290 -29.43 -8.58 23.10
C GLY A 290 -29.87 -7.49 22.14
N LEU A 291 -31.02 -7.68 21.47
CA LEU A 291 -31.62 -6.68 20.57
C LEU A 291 -32.13 -5.46 21.32
N GLN A 292 -32.70 -5.63 22.53
CA GLN A 292 -33.10 -4.51 23.39
C GLN A 292 -31.89 -3.65 23.78
N LYS A 293 -30.79 -4.25 24.24
CA LYS A 293 -29.56 -3.55 24.57
C LYS A 293 -28.99 -2.80 23.37
N TRP A 294 -29.00 -3.41 22.19
CA TRP A 294 -28.57 -2.79 20.94
C TRP A 294 -29.46 -1.60 20.56
N ALA A 295 -30.79 -1.77 20.59
CA ALA A 295 -31.75 -0.71 20.27
C ALA A 295 -31.61 0.48 21.22
N ASN A 296 -31.47 0.24 22.52
CA ASN A 296 -31.24 1.29 23.51
C ASN A 296 -29.93 2.04 23.27
N LYS A 297 -28.84 1.35 22.89
CA LYS A 297 -27.56 1.96 22.54
C LYS A 297 -27.67 2.84 21.29
N GLU A 298 -28.38 2.41 20.26
CA GLU A 298 -28.62 3.21 19.04
C GLU A 298 -29.52 4.42 19.32
N ASN A 299 -30.56 4.25 20.13
CA ASN A 299 -31.42 5.35 20.55
C ASN A 299 -30.64 6.41 21.35
N LEU A 300 -29.74 6.01 22.24
CA LEU A 300 -28.86 6.95 22.95
C LEU A 300 -27.95 7.74 22.00
N LYS A 301 -27.41 7.11 20.95
CA LYS A 301 -26.61 7.83 19.94
C LYS A 301 -27.43 8.88 19.18
N ILE A 302 -28.69 8.54 18.83
CA ILE A 302 -29.60 9.45 18.14
C ILE A 302 -29.92 10.65 19.03
N VAL A 303 -30.27 10.41 20.30
CA VAL A 303 -30.57 11.47 21.27
C VAL A 303 -29.33 12.35 21.54
N SER A 304 -28.16 11.77 21.72
CA SER A 304 -26.91 12.52 21.92
C SER A 304 -26.55 13.39 20.71
N ALA A 305 -26.77 12.88 19.48
CA ALA A 305 -26.51 13.62 18.26
C ALA A 305 -27.47 14.81 18.10
N GLU A 306 -28.75 14.66 18.47
CA GLU A 306 -29.74 15.73 18.46
C GLU A 306 -29.46 16.78 19.56
N TYR A 307 -29.09 16.32 20.77
CA TYR A 307 -28.67 17.19 21.87
C TYR A 307 -27.47 18.05 21.45
N ASN A 308 -26.44 17.47 20.91
CA ASN A 308 -25.26 18.20 20.44
C ASN A 308 -25.59 19.20 19.30
N LYS A 309 -26.56 18.91 18.44
CA LYS A 309 -27.05 19.87 17.42
C LYS A 309 -27.72 21.08 18.03
N MET A 310 -28.51 20.91 19.09
CA MET A 310 -29.19 22.03 19.78
C MET A 310 -28.16 22.99 20.40
N PHE A 311 -27.05 22.50 20.94
CA PHE A 311 -26.03 23.35 21.58
C PHE A 311 -25.03 23.95 20.58
N THR A 312 -24.79 23.34 19.42
CA THR A 312 -23.88 23.89 18.39
C THR A 312 -24.56 24.95 17.50
N HIS A 313 -25.90 25.10 17.58
CA HIS A 313 -26.66 26.08 16.79
C HIS A 313 -27.03 27.35 17.57
N ASN A 314 -26.62 27.49 18.86
CA ASN A 314 -26.94 28.68 19.65
C ASN A 314 -25.70 29.22 20.40
N PRO A 315 -24.71 29.87 19.69
CA PRO A 315 -23.57 30.49 20.35
C PRO A 315 -23.86 31.86 20.98
N HIS A 316 -25.11 32.34 20.98
CA HIS A 316 -25.43 33.73 21.34
C HIS A 316 -26.39 33.92 22.53
N ASN A 317 -26.45 33.01 23.49
CA ASN A 317 -27.25 33.26 24.69
C ASN A 317 -26.50 32.91 26.00
N PHE A 318 -25.29 33.44 26.17
CA PHE A 318 -24.69 33.61 27.52
C PHE A 318 -23.78 34.85 27.46
N SER A 319 -24.41 36.01 27.48
CA SER A 319 -23.80 37.25 27.94
C SER A 319 -24.82 37.90 28.89
N GLU A 320 -24.71 37.58 30.16
CA GLU A 320 -24.95 38.41 31.35
C GLU A 320 -24.09 37.92 32.48
#